data_ec7e1997ea9cd55fc0d94940e1a58194
#
_entry.id   ec7e1997ea9cd55fc0d94940e1a58194
#
_cell.length_a   1.000
_cell.length_b   1.000
_cell.length_c   1.000
_cell.angle_alpha   90.00
_cell.angle_beta   90.00
_cell.angle_gamma   90.00
#
_symmetry.space_group_name_H-M   'P 1'
#
loop_
_entity.id
_entity.type
_entity.pdbx_description
1 polymer ?
#
loop_
_entity_poly.entity_id
_entity_poly.type
_entity_poly.pdbx_seq_one_letter_code
_entity_poly.pdbx_strand_id
1 'polypeptide(L)'
;LFISTRFGNVSQLHLVKTPGGARKQVTYFDEPIGSVTHQPNGELIAFTMDSGGSENAQIFKLNPNDGSYKLLTDGESRNGGPKWNKTGTKIAYRSNKRNGASNDVWIMSIDDPDSAEMILASPDGTSWGAIDWSNDSKKVLIQNYISITDSRVHIVDVETKEQRLVLGDPDKKSVNSGLGFDNNDEGIFYITDEFNEFNNLAYKNLDSGKISLITGDIKWDVDGFALSKDKKRAAFTVNENGFSSLYLLDINTYKYKKVSNIPIGLVGGINFNDQSKMLGLSINTHQSPSDSYTLELKRSPLSYGKLTRWTDSEVGGLDTSSFVTPELITYKSFDDLEIPAFVYAKDSDDPLPVIIYIHGGPEGQSRPGFSSTFQLWVDQLGAAVITPNVRGSNGYGKTYLGLDNGFNRENSVKDIGALLDWIDTQPNLDSSRVAVYGGSYGGYMV
;
A
#
# COMPACT_ATOMS: atom_id res chain seq x y z
N LEU A 1 3.85 -16.87 11.40
CA LEU A 1 3.57 -15.88 10.38
C LEU A 1 2.36 -16.32 9.58
N PHE A 2 1.36 -15.44 9.45
CA PHE A 2 0.25 -15.64 8.53
C PHE A 2 0.55 -14.95 7.20
N ILE A 3 0.24 -15.63 6.10
CA ILE A 3 0.43 -15.12 4.74
C ILE A 3 -0.82 -15.42 3.90
N SER A 4 -1.15 -14.51 2.98
CA SER A 4 -2.13 -14.77 1.93
C SER A 4 -1.39 -15.26 0.69
N THR A 5 -1.74 -16.43 0.19
CA THR A 5 -1.09 -17.02 -0.98
C THR A 5 -2.05 -17.94 -1.73
N ARG A 6 -1.75 -18.20 -3.01
CA ARG A 6 -2.59 -19.00 -3.91
C ARG A 6 -1.87 -20.29 -4.29
N PHE A 7 -2.33 -21.42 -3.76
CA PHE A 7 -1.96 -22.76 -4.24
C PHE A 7 -3.04 -23.41 -5.12
N GLY A 8 -4.25 -22.89 -5.06
CA GLY A 8 -5.37 -23.28 -5.90
C GLY A 8 -5.83 -22.12 -6.77
N ASN A 9 -7.12 -22.02 -7.02
CA ASN A 9 -7.71 -21.00 -7.87
C ASN A 9 -7.71 -19.60 -7.24
N VAL A 10 -7.81 -19.51 -5.92
CA VAL A 10 -7.96 -18.25 -5.18
C VAL A 10 -7.01 -18.14 -3.99
N SER A 11 -6.73 -16.90 -3.57
CA SER A 11 -5.86 -16.63 -2.43
C SER A 11 -6.54 -17.01 -1.11
N GLN A 12 -5.84 -17.80 -0.30
CA GLN A 12 -6.27 -18.27 1.01
C GLN A 12 -5.24 -17.93 2.09
N LEU A 13 -5.66 -17.92 3.35
CA LEU A 13 -4.78 -17.70 4.49
C LEU A 13 -3.99 -18.97 4.82
N HIS A 14 -2.69 -18.81 4.99
CA HIS A 14 -1.77 -19.88 5.37
C HIS A 14 -0.96 -19.49 6.59
N LEU A 15 -0.63 -20.46 7.42
CA LEU A 15 0.29 -20.33 8.56
C LEU A 15 1.64 -20.95 8.20
N VAL A 16 2.71 -20.18 8.36
CA VAL A 16 4.10 -20.62 8.31
C VAL A 16 4.70 -20.51 9.70
N LYS A 17 5.15 -21.63 10.28
CA LYS A 17 5.61 -21.65 11.69
C LYS A 17 7.08 -21.32 11.85
N THR A 18 7.90 -21.63 10.85
CA THR A 18 9.36 -21.43 10.86
C THR A 18 9.82 -20.93 9.49
N PRO A 19 10.94 -20.21 9.39
CA PRO A 19 11.54 -19.86 8.10
C PRO A 19 11.76 -21.09 7.22
N GLY A 20 11.30 -21.05 5.96
CA GLY A 20 11.34 -22.17 5.03
C GLY A 20 10.41 -23.33 5.38
N GLY A 21 9.56 -23.19 6.39
CA GLY A 21 8.63 -24.23 6.82
C GLY A 21 7.42 -24.38 5.90
N ALA A 22 6.69 -25.49 6.09
CA ALA A 22 5.48 -25.77 5.34
C ALA A 22 4.42 -24.67 5.54
N ARG A 23 3.74 -24.34 4.46
CA ARG A 23 2.60 -23.43 4.44
C ARG A 23 1.34 -24.23 4.76
N LYS A 24 0.87 -24.19 6.02
CA LYS A 24 -0.37 -24.83 6.42
C LYS A 24 -1.54 -23.94 6.05
N GLN A 25 -2.42 -24.39 5.14
CA GLN A 25 -3.63 -23.66 4.80
C GLN A 25 -4.57 -23.59 5.99
N VAL A 26 -5.17 -22.43 6.22
CA VAL A 26 -6.08 -22.14 7.35
C VAL A 26 -7.50 -21.90 6.88
N THR A 27 -7.68 -21.33 5.68
CA THR A 27 -9.00 -21.09 5.07
C THR A 27 -9.16 -21.88 3.78
N TYR A 28 -10.39 -22.30 3.47
CA TYR A 28 -10.71 -23.19 2.35
C TYR A 28 -11.97 -22.70 1.61
N PHE A 29 -12.03 -21.42 1.30
CA PHE A 29 -13.16 -20.83 0.58
C PHE A 29 -12.98 -20.96 -0.93
N ASP A 30 -14.09 -20.95 -1.65
CA ASP A 30 -14.09 -20.87 -3.12
C ASP A 30 -13.76 -19.46 -3.62
N GLU A 31 -13.91 -18.45 -2.77
CA GLU A 31 -13.63 -17.05 -3.03
C GLU A 31 -12.29 -16.59 -2.40
N PRO A 32 -11.63 -15.60 -2.98
CA PRO A 32 -10.39 -15.06 -2.41
C PRO A 32 -10.68 -14.30 -1.10
N ILE A 33 -9.85 -14.53 -0.08
CA ILE A 33 -9.87 -13.68 1.10
C ILE A 33 -9.22 -12.32 0.78
N GLY A 34 -9.85 -11.24 1.26
CA GLY A 34 -9.36 -9.87 1.13
C GLY A 34 -8.47 -9.44 2.30
N SER A 35 -8.81 -8.31 2.93
CA SER A 35 -8.04 -7.79 4.06
C SER A 35 -8.13 -8.71 5.28
N VAL A 36 -7.00 -8.87 5.98
CA VAL A 36 -6.87 -9.71 7.18
C VAL A 36 -6.32 -8.86 8.31
N THR A 37 -6.94 -8.92 9.48
CA THR A 37 -6.48 -8.20 10.68
C THR A 37 -6.60 -9.08 11.92
N HIS A 38 -5.56 -9.06 12.75
CA HIS A 38 -5.47 -9.88 13.95
C HIS A 38 -6.05 -9.18 15.17
N GLN A 39 -6.75 -9.94 16.00
CA GLN A 39 -7.25 -9.48 17.29
C GLN A 39 -6.08 -9.09 18.22
N PRO A 40 -6.04 -7.86 18.76
CA PRO A 40 -5.08 -7.50 19.79
C PRO A 40 -5.23 -8.38 21.04
N ASN A 41 -4.11 -8.90 21.53
CA ASN A 41 -4.06 -9.75 22.72
C ASN A 41 -4.96 -11.01 22.67
N GLY A 42 -5.32 -11.47 21.48
CA GLY A 42 -6.16 -12.63 21.25
C GLY A 42 -5.72 -13.44 20.02
N GLU A 43 -6.48 -14.46 19.69
CA GLU A 43 -6.16 -15.40 18.61
C GLU A 43 -7.07 -15.25 17.39
N LEU A 44 -8.16 -14.47 17.49
CA LEU A 44 -9.12 -14.31 16.41
C LEU A 44 -8.56 -13.44 15.28
N ILE A 45 -9.08 -13.69 14.10
CA ILE A 45 -8.80 -12.94 12.89
C ILE A 45 -10.12 -12.37 12.36
N ALA A 46 -10.14 -11.09 11.99
CA ALA A 46 -11.19 -10.55 11.16
C ALA A 46 -10.67 -10.44 9.73
N PHE A 47 -11.46 -10.89 8.75
CA PHE A 47 -11.12 -10.83 7.35
C PHE A 47 -12.32 -10.43 6.49
N THR A 48 -12.04 -9.96 5.27
CA THR A 48 -13.08 -9.64 4.29
C THR A 48 -13.08 -10.67 3.17
N MET A 49 -14.27 -10.95 2.63
CA MET A 49 -14.47 -11.78 1.46
C MET A 49 -15.77 -11.36 0.76
N ASP A 50 -15.79 -11.30 -0.55
CA ASP A 50 -17.02 -11.14 -1.33
C ASP A 50 -17.43 -12.47 -1.96
N SER A 51 -18.56 -12.49 -2.63
CA SER A 51 -19.06 -13.67 -3.32
C SER A 51 -19.35 -13.36 -4.78
N GLY A 52 -18.85 -14.20 -5.68
CA GLY A 52 -19.12 -14.14 -7.12
C GLY A 52 -18.60 -12.86 -7.79
N GLY A 53 -17.61 -12.19 -7.21
CA GLY A 53 -17.08 -10.92 -7.73
C GLY A 53 -18.06 -9.73 -7.61
N SER A 54 -19.00 -9.81 -6.67
CA SER A 54 -20.04 -8.78 -6.45
C SER A 54 -19.49 -7.44 -5.96
N GLU A 55 -18.23 -7.41 -5.48
CA GLU A 55 -17.59 -6.27 -4.80
C GLU A 55 -18.30 -5.84 -3.49
N ASN A 56 -19.30 -6.60 -3.04
CA ASN A 56 -20.00 -6.39 -1.77
C ASN A 56 -19.35 -7.26 -0.67
N ALA A 57 -18.09 -6.94 -0.37
CA ALA A 57 -17.33 -7.68 0.61
C ALA A 57 -18.03 -7.70 1.98
N GLN A 58 -17.99 -8.87 2.63
CA GLN A 58 -18.49 -9.10 3.97
C GLN A 58 -17.32 -9.25 4.95
N ILE A 59 -17.57 -8.94 6.22
CA ILE A 59 -16.59 -9.13 7.30
C ILE A 59 -16.93 -10.42 8.04
N PHE A 60 -15.90 -11.24 8.25
CA PHE A 60 -15.97 -12.50 8.97
C PHE A 60 -15.01 -12.50 10.15
N LYS A 61 -15.34 -13.22 11.22
CA LYS A 61 -14.36 -13.63 12.23
C LYS A 61 -13.96 -15.07 12.02
N LEU A 62 -12.70 -15.40 12.24
CA LEU A 62 -12.10 -16.72 12.11
C LEU A 62 -11.32 -17.05 13.38
N ASN A 63 -11.48 -18.26 13.88
CA ASN A 63 -10.56 -18.87 14.83
C ASN A 63 -9.53 -19.72 14.05
N PRO A 64 -8.26 -19.32 13.95
CA PRO A 64 -7.28 -20.04 13.15
C PRO A 64 -6.83 -21.38 13.75
N ASN A 65 -7.20 -21.68 15.01
CA ASN A 65 -6.83 -22.93 15.68
C ASN A 65 -7.72 -24.11 15.26
N ASP A 66 -9.02 -23.87 15.10
CA ASP A 66 -10.02 -24.88 14.73
C ASP A 66 -10.66 -24.66 13.36
N GLY A 67 -10.39 -23.50 12.72
CA GLY A 67 -10.93 -23.13 11.41
C GLY A 67 -12.40 -22.67 11.45
N SER A 68 -13.00 -22.55 12.63
CA SER A 68 -14.37 -22.04 12.77
C SER A 68 -14.45 -20.57 12.36
N TYR A 69 -15.49 -20.20 11.61
CA TYR A 69 -15.71 -18.82 11.18
C TYR A 69 -17.18 -18.42 11.29
N LYS A 70 -17.41 -17.11 11.39
CA LYS A 70 -18.77 -16.55 11.46
C LYS A 70 -18.82 -15.26 10.65
N LEU A 71 -19.89 -15.09 9.86
CA LEU A 71 -20.25 -13.84 9.22
C LEU A 71 -20.64 -12.81 10.30
N LEU A 72 -20.10 -11.59 10.20
CA LEU A 72 -20.38 -10.49 11.13
C LEU A 72 -21.29 -9.42 10.53
N THR A 73 -21.29 -9.26 9.22
CA THR A 73 -22.08 -8.26 8.50
C THR A 73 -23.33 -8.87 7.87
N ASP A 74 -24.17 -8.05 7.24
CA ASP A 74 -25.52 -8.41 6.79
C ASP A 74 -25.60 -9.34 5.57
N GLY A 75 -24.48 -9.62 4.89
CA GLY A 75 -24.44 -10.45 3.69
C GLY A 75 -24.77 -9.72 2.39
N GLU A 76 -25.19 -8.46 2.42
CA GLU A 76 -25.72 -7.72 1.27
C GLU A 76 -24.92 -6.44 1.00
N SER A 77 -24.60 -5.68 2.04
CA SER A 77 -23.92 -4.38 1.93
C SER A 77 -22.44 -4.54 1.60
N ARG A 78 -21.85 -3.50 1.03
CA ARG A 78 -20.39 -3.41 0.88
C ARG A 78 -19.74 -2.96 2.18
N ASN A 79 -18.90 -3.82 2.74
CA ASN A 79 -18.21 -3.59 4.00
C ASN A 79 -16.71 -3.70 3.82
N GLY A 80 -15.91 -3.07 4.69
CA GLY A 80 -14.46 -3.21 4.61
C GLY A 80 -13.68 -2.46 5.68
N GLY A 81 -12.36 -2.71 5.68
CA GLY A 81 -11.40 -2.05 6.55
C GLY A 81 -11.62 -2.27 8.04
N PRO A 82 -11.90 -3.51 8.52
CA PRO A 82 -12.12 -3.73 9.94
C PRO A 82 -10.89 -3.35 10.76
N LYS A 83 -11.09 -2.54 11.80
CA LYS A 83 -10.07 -2.10 12.74
C LYS A 83 -10.48 -2.49 14.15
N TRP A 84 -9.68 -3.34 14.78
CA TRP A 84 -9.90 -3.74 16.14
C TRP A 84 -9.65 -2.59 17.13
N ASN A 85 -10.48 -2.51 18.17
CA ASN A 85 -10.15 -1.70 19.33
C ASN A 85 -9.00 -2.36 20.12
N LYS A 86 -8.36 -1.61 21.01
CA LYS A 86 -7.16 -2.08 21.72
C LYS A 86 -7.38 -3.29 22.65
N THR A 87 -8.63 -3.52 23.08
CA THR A 87 -9.00 -4.70 23.89
C THR A 87 -9.36 -5.92 23.04
N GLY A 88 -9.50 -5.77 21.73
CA GLY A 88 -9.88 -6.87 20.83
C GLY A 88 -11.34 -7.32 20.94
N THR A 89 -12.21 -6.48 21.53
CA THR A 89 -13.63 -6.83 21.76
C THR A 89 -14.58 -6.22 20.73
N LYS A 90 -14.13 -5.17 20.05
CA LYS A 90 -14.92 -4.45 19.04
C LYS A 90 -14.10 -4.23 17.76
N ILE A 91 -14.82 -4.06 16.66
CA ILE A 91 -14.26 -3.57 15.39
C ILE A 91 -14.98 -2.30 14.96
N ALA A 92 -14.22 -1.37 14.33
CA ALA A 92 -14.76 -0.30 13.53
C ALA A 92 -14.54 -0.65 12.05
N TYR A 93 -15.52 -0.35 11.20
CA TYR A 93 -15.48 -0.69 9.79
C TYR A 93 -16.29 0.31 8.96
N ARG A 94 -16.06 0.33 7.65
CA ARG A 94 -16.91 1.08 6.72
C ARG A 94 -18.01 0.18 6.17
N SER A 95 -19.19 0.76 5.94
CA SER A 95 -20.31 0.06 5.31
C SER A 95 -21.22 1.03 4.56
N ASN A 96 -21.76 0.58 3.42
CA ASN A 96 -22.80 1.31 2.71
C ASN A 96 -24.23 0.87 3.10
N LYS A 97 -24.39 0.16 4.20
CA LYS A 97 -25.65 -0.44 4.68
C LYS A 97 -26.80 0.57 4.78
N ARG A 98 -26.51 1.85 5.11
CA ARG A 98 -27.54 2.88 5.29
C ARG A 98 -28.35 3.15 4.02
N ASN A 99 -27.69 3.19 2.85
CA ASN A 99 -28.35 3.63 1.61
C ASN A 99 -27.81 2.98 0.32
N GLY A 100 -26.96 1.96 0.46
CA GLY A 100 -26.35 1.25 -0.67
C GLY A 100 -25.23 2.01 -1.41
N ALA A 101 -24.94 3.27 -1.04
CA ALA A 101 -24.02 4.15 -1.76
C ALA A 101 -22.90 4.71 -0.88
N SER A 102 -23.26 5.37 0.23
CA SER A 102 -22.32 6.10 1.08
C SER A 102 -21.52 5.19 1.98
N ASN A 103 -20.22 5.40 2.07
CA ASN A 103 -19.36 4.69 3.02
C ASN A 103 -19.43 5.35 4.38
N ASP A 104 -20.29 4.84 5.25
CA ASP A 104 -20.44 5.28 6.63
C ASP A 104 -19.48 4.50 7.56
N VAL A 105 -19.20 5.03 8.73
CA VAL A 105 -18.37 4.34 9.73
C VAL A 105 -19.26 3.72 10.81
N TRP A 106 -19.07 2.43 10.98
CA TRP A 106 -19.81 1.58 11.91
C TRP A 106 -18.88 0.94 12.92
N ILE A 107 -19.43 0.58 14.08
CA ILE A 107 -18.76 -0.24 15.09
C ILE A 107 -19.65 -1.41 15.46
N MET A 108 -19.04 -2.53 15.89
CA MET A 108 -19.76 -3.65 16.48
C MET A 108 -18.91 -4.41 17.48
N SER A 109 -19.56 -5.13 18.41
CA SER A 109 -18.92 -6.17 19.21
C SER A 109 -18.59 -7.38 18.33
N ILE A 110 -17.41 -7.97 18.50
CA ILE A 110 -17.01 -9.14 17.73
C ILE A 110 -17.82 -10.40 18.07
N ASP A 111 -18.43 -10.44 19.25
CA ASP A 111 -19.25 -11.57 19.72
C ASP A 111 -20.75 -11.35 19.50
N ASP A 112 -21.17 -10.12 19.31
CA ASP A 112 -22.55 -9.72 19.06
C ASP A 112 -22.68 -8.85 17.81
N PRO A 113 -22.88 -9.43 16.61
CA PRO A 113 -23.06 -8.67 15.36
C PRO A 113 -24.30 -7.76 15.37
N ASP A 114 -25.34 -8.08 16.15
CA ASP A 114 -26.56 -7.28 16.26
C ASP A 114 -26.31 -5.95 17.00
N SER A 115 -25.19 -5.83 17.70
CA SER A 115 -24.71 -4.57 18.31
C SER A 115 -24.19 -3.56 17.30
N ALA A 116 -24.26 -3.83 16.00
CA ALA A 116 -23.75 -2.95 14.94
C ALA A 116 -24.41 -1.58 14.99
N GLU A 117 -23.61 -0.54 15.17
CA GLU A 117 -24.03 0.83 15.35
C GLU A 117 -23.24 1.77 14.44
N MET A 118 -23.94 2.68 13.74
CA MET A 118 -23.32 3.73 12.96
C MET A 118 -22.83 4.87 13.86
N ILE A 119 -21.54 5.18 13.81
CA ILE A 119 -20.96 6.27 14.59
C ILE A 119 -20.72 7.53 13.75
N LEU A 120 -20.68 7.40 12.42
CA LEU A 120 -20.58 8.53 11.49
C LEU A 120 -21.29 8.21 10.18
N ALA A 121 -22.25 9.06 9.80
CA ALA A 121 -22.84 9.05 8.47
C ALA A 121 -21.98 9.90 7.53
N SER A 122 -21.59 9.37 6.38
CA SER A 122 -20.90 10.16 5.34
C SER A 122 -21.80 11.31 4.87
N PRO A 123 -21.39 12.57 5.06
CA PRO A 123 -22.26 13.72 4.78
C PRO A 123 -22.34 14.08 3.29
N ASP A 124 -21.33 13.68 2.50
CA ASP A 124 -21.05 14.22 1.17
C ASP A 124 -20.80 13.14 0.10
N GLY A 125 -20.99 11.86 0.44
CA GLY A 125 -20.74 10.74 -0.47
C GLY A 125 -19.26 10.44 -0.74
N THR A 126 -18.33 11.18 -0.10
CA THR A 126 -16.90 10.85 -0.16
C THR A 126 -16.59 9.57 0.64
N SER A 127 -15.36 9.05 0.52
CA SER A 127 -14.99 7.82 1.21
C SER A 127 -14.55 8.10 2.65
N TRP A 128 -15.26 7.48 3.60
CA TRP A 128 -14.95 7.54 5.03
C TRP A 128 -14.59 6.17 5.57
N GLY A 129 -13.61 6.10 6.49
CA GLY A 129 -13.17 4.81 7.04
C GLY A 129 -12.37 4.97 8.33
N ALA A 130 -12.49 3.97 9.23
CA ALA A 130 -11.73 3.94 10.47
C ALA A 130 -10.25 3.67 10.21
N ILE A 131 -9.38 4.38 10.94
CA ILE A 131 -7.93 4.22 10.91
C ILE A 131 -7.46 3.48 12.16
N ASP A 132 -7.82 3.99 13.35
CA ASP A 132 -7.37 3.49 14.63
C ASP A 132 -8.37 3.85 15.74
N TRP A 133 -8.22 3.20 16.90
CA TRP A 133 -8.95 3.48 18.12
C TRP A 133 -8.03 4.09 19.17
N SER A 134 -8.56 4.98 19.99
CA SER A 134 -7.90 5.40 21.23
C SER A 134 -7.68 4.20 22.19
N ASN A 135 -6.73 4.32 23.11
CA ASN A 135 -6.39 3.24 24.03
C ASN A 135 -7.57 2.84 24.93
N ASP A 136 -8.40 3.80 25.32
CA ASP A 136 -9.62 3.59 26.13
C ASP A 136 -10.82 3.11 25.30
N SER A 137 -10.67 2.99 23.99
CA SER A 137 -11.74 2.60 23.05
C SER A 137 -12.94 3.55 22.99
N LYS A 138 -12.78 4.80 23.42
CA LYS A 138 -13.85 5.82 23.39
C LYS A 138 -13.84 6.67 22.15
N LYS A 139 -12.72 6.71 21.43
CA LYS A 139 -12.56 7.52 20.22
C LYS A 139 -12.11 6.67 19.06
N VAL A 140 -12.59 7.01 17.85
CA VAL A 140 -12.15 6.43 16.59
C VAL A 140 -11.53 7.52 15.73
N LEU A 141 -10.31 7.28 15.27
CA LEU A 141 -9.66 8.10 14.25
C LEU A 141 -10.19 7.69 12.88
N ILE A 142 -10.65 8.66 12.11
CA ILE A 142 -11.37 8.40 10.86
C ILE A 142 -10.73 9.19 9.72
N GLN A 143 -10.44 8.51 8.61
CA GLN A 143 -10.03 9.10 7.35
C GLN A 143 -11.26 9.55 6.56
N ASN A 144 -11.25 10.77 6.07
CA ASN A 144 -12.06 11.23 4.95
C ASN A 144 -11.17 11.37 3.72
N TYR A 145 -11.38 10.51 2.73
CA TYR A 145 -10.68 10.56 1.45
C TYR A 145 -11.59 11.24 0.42
N ILE A 146 -11.14 12.37 -0.11
CA ILE A 146 -11.85 13.17 -1.10
C ILE A 146 -11.29 12.92 -2.50
N SER A 147 -9.97 13.02 -2.63
CA SER A 147 -9.21 12.72 -3.84
C SER A 147 -7.77 12.33 -3.50
N ILE A 148 -6.99 11.94 -4.50
CA ILE A 148 -5.57 11.64 -4.30
C ILE A 148 -4.75 12.82 -3.79
N THR A 149 -5.24 14.05 -3.98
CA THR A 149 -4.57 15.29 -3.54
C THR A 149 -5.31 15.98 -2.41
N ASP A 150 -6.40 15.40 -1.89
CA ASP A 150 -7.18 16.02 -0.81
C ASP A 150 -7.76 14.95 0.12
N SER A 151 -7.34 14.97 1.37
CA SER A 151 -7.87 14.08 2.40
C SER A 151 -7.76 14.72 3.78
N ARG A 152 -8.64 14.31 4.68
CA ARG A 152 -8.76 14.88 6.03
C ARG A 152 -8.88 13.79 7.07
N VAL A 153 -8.54 14.11 8.30
CA VAL A 153 -8.67 13.18 9.43
C VAL A 153 -9.53 13.80 10.52
N HIS A 154 -10.44 12.99 11.01
CA HIS A 154 -11.37 13.34 12.07
C HIS A 154 -11.21 12.40 13.26
N ILE A 155 -11.61 12.86 14.42
CA ILE A 155 -11.85 12.02 15.60
C ILE A 155 -13.34 12.03 15.87
N VAL A 156 -13.91 10.85 16.11
CA VAL A 156 -15.31 10.69 16.53
C VAL A 156 -15.33 10.06 17.91
N ASP A 157 -16.05 10.68 18.85
CA ASP A 157 -16.37 10.08 20.13
C ASP A 157 -17.45 9.00 19.94
N VAL A 158 -17.21 7.81 20.45
CA VAL A 158 -18.07 6.63 20.21
C VAL A 158 -19.43 6.76 20.90
N GLU A 159 -19.48 7.40 22.07
CA GLU A 159 -20.71 7.53 22.86
C GLU A 159 -21.56 8.71 22.39
N THR A 160 -20.95 9.90 22.28
CA THR A 160 -21.66 11.12 21.92
C THR A 160 -21.86 11.32 20.43
N LYS A 161 -21.08 10.61 19.58
CA LYS A 161 -21.00 10.77 18.11
C LYS A 161 -20.46 12.12 17.68
N GLU A 162 -19.92 12.91 18.62
CA GLU A 162 -19.32 14.19 18.31
C GLU A 162 -18.09 14.00 17.39
N GLN A 163 -18.08 14.74 16.30
CA GLN A 163 -17.00 14.69 15.29
C GLN A 163 -16.14 15.96 15.38
N ARG A 164 -14.83 15.80 15.37
CA ARG A 164 -13.85 16.88 15.34
C ARG A 164 -12.84 16.67 14.21
N LEU A 165 -12.68 17.65 13.31
CA LEU A 165 -11.58 17.69 12.33
C LEU A 165 -10.26 17.91 13.07
N VAL A 166 -9.26 17.06 12.79
CA VAL A 166 -7.94 17.12 13.45
C VAL A 166 -6.79 17.34 12.47
N LEU A 167 -6.94 16.94 11.19
CA LEU A 167 -5.95 17.17 10.13
C LEU A 167 -6.65 17.57 8.83
N GLY A 168 -5.99 18.42 8.07
CA GLY A 168 -6.47 19.01 6.84
C GLY A 168 -7.26 20.29 7.07
N ASP A 169 -7.42 21.06 6.01
CA ASP A 169 -8.12 22.33 5.96
C ASP A 169 -9.19 22.24 4.87
N PRO A 170 -10.49 22.55 5.17
CA PRO A 170 -11.54 22.57 4.16
C PRO A 170 -11.26 23.52 2.98
N ASP A 171 -10.53 24.60 3.23
CA ASP A 171 -10.26 25.65 2.25
C ASP A 171 -8.94 25.43 1.48
N LYS A 172 -8.12 24.44 1.90
CA LYS A 172 -6.81 24.16 1.31
C LYS A 172 -6.62 22.67 1.03
N LYS A 173 -6.54 22.30 -0.24
CA LYS A 173 -6.28 20.90 -0.62
C LYS A 173 -4.89 20.47 -0.18
N SER A 174 -4.82 19.36 0.53
CA SER A 174 -3.59 18.64 0.88
C SER A 174 -3.91 17.19 1.23
N VAL A 175 -2.94 16.32 1.03
CA VAL A 175 -3.00 14.96 1.52
C VAL A 175 -2.79 14.98 3.03
N ASN A 176 -3.71 14.35 3.78
CA ASN A 176 -3.57 14.09 5.20
C ASN A 176 -4.07 12.68 5.47
N SER A 177 -3.15 11.71 5.52
CA SER A 177 -3.46 10.31 5.76
C SER A 177 -3.09 9.94 7.19
N GLY A 178 -4.09 9.70 8.03
CA GLY A 178 -3.88 9.29 9.42
C GLY A 178 -3.29 7.89 9.51
N LEU A 179 -2.39 7.68 10.47
CA LEU A 179 -1.71 6.41 10.68
C LEU A 179 -2.06 5.77 12.02
N GLY A 180 -2.39 6.56 13.03
CA GLY A 180 -2.82 6.08 14.34
C GLY A 180 -2.46 7.04 15.47
N PHE A 181 -3.04 6.76 16.65
CA PHE A 181 -2.72 7.45 17.89
C PHE A 181 -1.33 7.05 18.42
N ASP A 182 -0.70 7.97 19.12
CA ASP A 182 0.49 7.67 19.92
C ASP A 182 0.18 6.83 21.18
N ASN A 183 1.17 6.66 22.05
CA ASN A 183 1.01 5.78 23.23
C ASN A 183 0.01 6.29 24.25
N ASN A 184 -0.19 7.61 24.33
CA ASN A 184 -0.98 8.25 25.38
C ASN A 184 -2.28 8.84 24.85
N ASP A 185 -2.57 8.66 23.55
CA ASP A 185 -3.65 9.33 22.83
C ASP A 185 -3.52 10.88 22.80
N GLU A 186 -2.30 11.38 23.08
CA GLU A 186 -1.97 12.82 23.08
C GLU A 186 -1.74 13.37 21.67
N GLY A 187 -1.48 12.50 20.70
CA GLY A 187 -1.22 12.89 19.33
C GLY A 187 -1.42 11.78 18.32
N ILE A 188 -1.27 12.15 17.07
CA ILE A 188 -1.45 11.26 15.91
C ILE A 188 -0.26 11.34 14.97
N PHE A 189 0.14 10.19 14.44
CA PHE A 189 1.04 10.10 13.30
C PHE A 189 0.23 10.16 12.01
N TYR A 190 0.75 10.84 10.99
CA TYR A 190 0.10 10.97 9.70
C TYR A 190 1.11 11.23 8.58
N ILE A 191 0.70 11.00 7.34
CA ILE A 191 1.43 11.35 6.13
C ILE A 191 0.78 12.57 5.51
N THR A 192 1.59 13.56 5.05
CA THR A 192 1.08 14.78 4.46
C THR A 192 2.05 15.40 3.46
N ASP A 193 1.49 16.04 2.42
CA ASP A 193 2.18 16.88 1.46
C ASP A 193 1.98 18.39 1.73
N GLU A 194 1.39 18.75 2.87
CA GLU A 194 1.04 20.13 3.19
C GLU A 194 2.25 21.07 3.21
N PHE A 195 3.42 20.57 3.65
CA PHE A 195 4.58 21.40 3.96
C PHE A 195 5.60 21.50 2.84
N ASN A 196 5.60 20.57 1.90
CA ASN A 196 6.52 20.57 0.75
C ASN A 196 5.93 19.78 -0.43
N GLU A 197 6.79 19.35 -1.36
CA GLU A 197 6.41 18.66 -2.60
C GLU A 197 5.99 17.20 -2.38
N PHE A 198 6.53 16.54 -1.34
CA PHE A 198 6.39 15.10 -1.12
C PHE A 198 5.52 14.78 0.08
N ASN A 199 4.97 13.56 0.09
CA ASN A 199 4.27 12.99 1.22
C ASN A 199 5.24 12.68 2.36
N ASN A 200 5.23 13.48 3.41
CA ASN A 200 6.09 13.33 4.56
C ASN A 200 5.39 12.72 5.76
N LEU A 201 6.14 11.97 6.56
CA LEU A 201 5.71 11.53 7.88
C LEU A 201 5.75 12.73 8.85
N ALA A 202 4.67 12.93 9.55
CA ALA A 202 4.52 13.98 10.56
C ALA A 202 3.80 13.45 11.81
N TYR A 203 3.93 14.18 12.90
CA TYR A 203 3.20 13.98 14.15
C TYR A 203 2.52 15.27 14.56
N LYS A 204 1.26 15.20 15.00
CA LYS A 204 0.52 16.33 15.57
C LYS A 204 0.11 16.00 17.00
N ASN A 205 0.48 16.84 17.94
CA ASN A 205 -0.05 16.81 19.29
C ASN A 205 -1.46 17.43 19.29
N LEU A 206 -2.44 16.72 19.82
CA LEU A 206 -3.87 17.07 19.74
C LEU A 206 -4.30 18.21 20.67
N ASP A 207 -3.59 18.38 21.79
CA ASP A 207 -3.90 19.42 22.78
C ASP A 207 -3.27 20.75 22.40
N SER A 208 -1.98 20.76 22.10
CA SER A 208 -1.26 22.00 21.75
C SER A 208 -1.40 22.39 20.27
N GLY A 209 -1.83 21.46 19.42
CA GLY A 209 -1.85 21.64 17.96
C GLY A 209 -0.47 21.64 17.30
N LYS A 210 0.62 21.45 18.09
CA LYS A 210 2.00 21.48 17.57
C LYS A 210 2.24 20.33 16.59
N ILE A 211 2.81 20.67 15.44
CA ILE A 211 3.19 19.71 14.39
C ILE A 211 4.71 19.54 14.41
N SER A 212 5.16 18.30 14.29
CA SER A 212 6.55 17.90 14.07
C SER A 212 6.64 17.21 12.73
N LEU A 213 7.25 17.86 11.74
CA LEU A 213 7.55 17.26 10.44
C LEU A 213 8.78 16.36 10.61
N ILE A 214 8.60 15.04 10.47
CA ILE A 214 9.63 14.05 10.80
C ILE A 214 10.57 13.82 9.62
N THR A 215 10.05 13.67 8.42
CA THR A 215 10.82 13.32 7.22
C THR A 215 10.90 14.46 6.19
N GLY A 216 10.86 15.72 6.65
CA GLY A 216 10.87 16.90 5.77
C GLY A 216 12.14 17.08 4.93
N ASP A 217 13.21 16.38 5.25
CA ASP A 217 14.48 16.32 4.50
C ASP A 217 14.51 15.23 3.43
N ILE A 218 13.55 14.28 3.45
CA ILE A 218 13.41 13.25 2.42
C ILE A 218 12.67 13.84 1.22
N LYS A 219 13.30 13.77 0.03
CA LYS A 219 12.74 14.27 -1.24
C LYS A 219 12.02 13.17 -2.03
N TRP A 220 11.25 12.34 -1.33
CA TRP A 220 10.44 11.25 -1.86
C TRP A 220 9.25 10.96 -0.94
N ASP A 221 8.23 10.30 -1.47
CA ASP A 221 7.03 10.00 -0.72
C ASP A 221 7.23 8.88 0.31
N VAL A 222 6.83 9.14 1.55
CA VAL A 222 6.58 8.08 2.52
C VAL A 222 5.29 7.36 2.12
N ASP A 223 5.34 6.04 1.90
CA ASP A 223 4.23 5.24 1.38
C ASP A 223 3.79 4.10 2.32
N GLY A 224 4.48 3.88 3.42
CA GLY A 224 4.10 2.88 4.42
C GLY A 224 4.56 3.24 5.82
N PHE A 225 3.80 2.79 6.83
CA PHE A 225 4.11 3.03 8.23
C PHE A 225 3.55 1.91 9.11
N ALA A 226 4.32 1.52 10.12
CA ALA A 226 3.87 0.66 11.21
C ALA A 226 4.47 1.13 12.53
N LEU A 227 3.65 1.16 13.58
CA LEU A 227 4.06 1.46 14.94
C LEU A 227 4.29 0.16 15.72
N SER A 228 5.39 0.05 16.47
CA SER A 228 5.63 -1.13 17.31
C SER A 228 4.61 -1.20 18.45
N LYS A 229 4.33 -2.42 18.93
CA LYS A 229 3.33 -2.62 20.00
C LYS A 229 3.74 -1.95 21.33
N ASP A 230 5.03 -1.86 21.59
CA ASP A 230 5.57 -1.12 22.76
C ASP A 230 5.69 0.40 22.53
N LYS A 231 5.31 0.85 21.31
CA LYS A 231 5.30 2.24 20.86
C LYS A 231 6.59 3.04 21.08
N LYS A 232 7.73 2.34 21.09
CA LYS A 232 9.07 2.96 21.22
C LYS A 232 9.71 3.24 19.88
N ARG A 233 9.26 2.55 18.83
CA ARG A 233 9.75 2.70 17.47
C ARG A 233 8.62 2.59 16.44
N ALA A 234 8.89 3.08 15.26
CA ALA A 234 8.11 2.76 14.08
C ALA A 234 9.04 2.27 12.95
N ALA A 235 8.44 1.67 11.95
CA ALA A 235 9.06 1.41 10.66
C ALA A 235 8.25 2.16 9.59
N PHE A 236 8.93 2.72 8.59
CA PHE A 236 8.28 3.35 7.45
C PHE A 236 9.02 3.05 6.15
N THR A 237 8.30 3.07 5.06
CA THR A 237 8.87 2.92 3.71
C THR A 237 8.80 4.24 2.96
N VAL A 238 9.78 4.43 2.10
CA VAL A 238 9.89 5.59 1.21
C VAL A 238 9.98 5.07 -0.22
N ASN A 239 9.20 5.66 -1.11
CA ASN A 239 9.23 5.38 -2.54
C ASN A 239 10.34 6.21 -3.21
N GLU A 240 11.56 5.71 -3.20
CA GLU A 240 12.72 6.38 -3.81
C GLU A 240 12.77 6.05 -5.31
N ASN A 241 12.16 6.89 -6.14
CA ASN A 241 12.12 6.73 -7.61
C ASN A 241 11.64 5.33 -8.07
N GLY A 242 10.54 4.86 -7.48
CA GLY A 242 9.96 3.56 -7.78
C GLY A 242 10.46 2.41 -6.90
N PHE A 243 11.63 2.51 -6.28
CA PHE A 243 12.13 1.51 -5.32
C PHE A 243 11.68 1.81 -3.90
N SER A 244 11.54 0.76 -3.07
CA SER A 244 11.23 0.96 -1.66
C SER A 244 12.49 0.98 -0.80
N SER A 245 12.60 1.98 0.05
CA SER A 245 13.58 2.04 1.14
C SER A 245 12.89 1.91 2.48
N LEU A 246 13.37 1.01 3.33
CA LEU A 246 12.85 0.78 4.68
C LEU A 246 13.67 1.59 5.69
N TYR A 247 12.97 2.26 6.61
CA TYR A 247 13.54 3.02 7.71
C TYR A 247 13.00 2.57 9.06
N LEU A 248 13.82 2.64 10.10
CA LEU A 248 13.39 2.57 11.49
C LEU A 248 13.40 3.98 12.09
N LEU A 249 12.38 4.29 12.88
CA LEU A 249 12.16 5.57 13.56
C LEU A 249 12.15 5.36 15.07
N ASP A 250 12.88 6.17 15.81
CA ASP A 250 12.77 6.32 17.28
C ASP A 250 11.67 7.34 17.57
N ILE A 251 10.59 6.88 18.21
CA ILE A 251 9.40 7.71 18.47
C ILE A 251 9.68 8.87 19.44
N ASN A 252 10.63 8.69 20.37
CA ASN A 252 10.91 9.72 21.38
C ASN A 252 11.75 10.87 20.84
N THR A 253 12.62 10.59 19.87
CA THR A 253 13.59 11.57 19.34
C THR A 253 13.29 12.02 17.92
N TYR A 254 12.38 11.33 17.23
CA TYR A 254 12.08 11.44 15.80
C TYR A 254 13.29 11.24 14.89
N LYS A 255 14.39 10.67 15.41
CA LYS A 255 15.52 10.25 14.59
C LYS A 255 15.17 8.97 13.87
N TYR A 256 15.60 8.84 12.61
CA TYR A 256 15.39 7.63 11.82
C TYR A 256 16.68 7.18 11.13
N LYS A 257 16.68 5.93 10.71
CA LYS A 257 17.83 5.30 10.04
C LYS A 257 17.34 4.33 8.97
N LYS A 258 17.93 4.43 7.77
CA LYS A 258 17.71 3.48 6.67
C LYS A 258 18.23 2.10 7.05
N VAL A 259 17.45 1.06 6.72
CA VAL A 259 17.84 -0.35 6.89
C VAL A 259 18.61 -0.77 5.65
N SER A 260 19.88 -1.14 5.82
CA SER A 260 20.81 -1.36 4.69
C SER A 260 20.87 -2.79 4.16
N ASN A 261 20.30 -3.76 4.87
CA ASN A 261 20.35 -5.18 4.50
C ASN A 261 19.03 -5.69 3.86
N ILE A 262 18.26 -4.80 3.25
CA ILE A 262 17.06 -5.11 2.48
C ILE A 262 17.44 -5.28 1.01
N PRO A 263 17.03 -6.36 0.31
CA PRO A 263 17.18 -6.47 -1.13
C PRO A 263 16.53 -5.29 -1.87
N ILE A 264 17.13 -4.89 -3.00
CA ILE A 264 16.55 -3.86 -3.86
C ILE A 264 15.24 -4.37 -4.47
N GLY A 265 14.18 -3.61 -4.32
CA GLY A 265 12.85 -3.99 -4.80
C GLY A 265 11.74 -3.20 -4.12
N LEU A 266 10.59 -3.81 -4.00
CA LEU A 266 9.40 -3.23 -3.37
C LEU A 266 9.21 -3.87 -1.99
N VAL A 267 9.08 -3.05 -0.97
CA VAL A 267 8.83 -3.48 0.41
C VAL A 267 7.41 -3.11 0.79
N GLY A 268 6.65 -4.08 1.30
CA GLY A 268 5.30 -3.88 1.77
C GLY A 268 4.96 -4.75 2.98
N GLY A 269 3.73 -4.68 3.45
CA GLY A 269 3.21 -5.53 4.52
C GLY A 269 3.97 -5.38 5.85
N ILE A 270 4.58 -4.22 6.10
CA ILE A 270 5.36 -3.99 7.33
C ILE A 270 4.46 -4.09 8.56
N ASN A 271 4.82 -4.96 9.50
CA ASN A 271 4.07 -5.18 10.72
C ASN A 271 4.98 -5.69 11.85
N PHE A 272 4.86 -5.14 13.05
CA PHE A 272 5.60 -5.61 14.21
C PHE A 272 4.90 -6.82 14.85
N ASN A 273 5.69 -7.76 15.35
CA ASN A 273 5.13 -8.80 16.23
C ASN A 273 4.76 -8.21 17.61
N ASP A 274 3.94 -8.92 18.38
CA ASP A 274 3.41 -8.44 19.66
C ASP A 274 4.52 -8.11 20.68
N GLN A 275 5.67 -8.77 20.58
CA GLN A 275 6.82 -8.50 21.45
C GLN A 275 7.68 -7.33 20.99
N SER A 276 7.38 -6.68 19.85
CA SER A 276 8.17 -5.60 19.25
C SER A 276 9.64 -5.97 18.98
N LYS A 277 9.93 -7.27 18.84
CA LYS A 277 11.28 -7.80 18.60
C LYS A 277 11.56 -8.17 17.16
N MET A 278 10.52 -8.25 16.34
CA MET A 278 10.61 -8.59 14.93
C MET A 278 9.68 -7.69 14.11
N LEU A 279 10.15 -7.29 12.94
CA LEU A 279 9.35 -6.64 11.91
C LEU A 279 9.14 -7.65 10.78
N GLY A 280 7.88 -8.03 10.55
CA GLY A 280 7.45 -8.77 9.37
C GLY A 280 7.32 -7.83 8.20
N LEU A 281 7.69 -8.27 7.00
CA LEU A 281 7.58 -7.53 5.75
C LEU A 281 7.52 -8.48 4.56
N SER A 282 6.97 -8.01 3.46
CA SER A 282 7.08 -8.66 2.15
C SER A 282 8.08 -7.92 1.28
N ILE A 283 8.87 -8.64 0.51
CA ILE A 283 9.81 -8.08 -0.47
C ILE A 283 9.52 -8.71 -1.83
N ASN A 284 9.31 -7.85 -2.81
CA ASN A 284 9.15 -8.19 -4.21
C ASN A 284 10.32 -7.59 -4.97
N THR A 285 11.08 -8.40 -5.71
CA THR A 285 12.21 -7.96 -6.53
C THR A 285 11.93 -8.28 -7.99
N HIS A 286 12.75 -7.80 -8.91
CA HIS A 286 12.63 -8.18 -10.33
C HIS A 286 12.81 -9.69 -10.58
N GLN A 287 13.48 -10.41 -9.67
CA GLN A 287 13.78 -11.85 -9.79
C GLN A 287 12.85 -12.74 -8.98
N SER A 288 12.09 -12.18 -8.03
CA SER A 288 11.27 -12.99 -7.12
C SER A 288 9.93 -12.34 -6.87
N PRO A 289 8.81 -13.06 -7.02
CA PRO A 289 7.52 -12.63 -6.50
C PRO A 289 7.62 -12.26 -5.02
N SER A 290 6.59 -11.61 -4.49
CA SER A 290 6.57 -11.21 -3.08
C SER A 290 6.78 -12.40 -2.15
N ASP A 291 7.87 -12.37 -1.40
CA ASP A 291 8.13 -13.29 -0.31
C ASP A 291 8.07 -12.60 1.04
N SER A 292 7.76 -13.37 2.06
CA SER A 292 7.69 -12.89 3.44
C SER A 292 9.05 -12.99 4.12
N TYR A 293 9.39 -11.94 4.85
CA TYR A 293 10.64 -11.83 5.60
C TYR A 293 10.37 -11.36 7.03
N THR A 294 11.33 -11.58 7.90
CA THR A 294 11.38 -10.92 9.21
C THR A 294 12.74 -10.27 9.41
N LEU A 295 12.71 -9.03 9.92
CA LEU A 295 13.89 -8.30 10.37
C LEU A 295 13.96 -8.38 11.88
N GLU A 296 15.08 -8.90 12.41
CA GLU A 296 15.34 -8.89 13.85
C GLU A 296 15.54 -7.46 14.35
N LEU A 297 14.90 -7.10 15.46
CA LEU A 297 15.02 -5.78 16.06
C LEU A 297 15.81 -5.88 17.36
N LYS A 298 16.76 -4.97 17.56
CA LYS A 298 17.58 -4.89 18.77
C LYS A 298 16.95 -3.95 19.81
N ARG A 299 17.55 -3.87 20.98
CA ARG A 299 17.04 -3.05 22.10
C ARG A 299 16.92 -1.56 21.75
N SER A 300 17.93 -0.98 21.09
CA SER A 300 17.89 0.41 20.64
C SER A 300 16.90 0.57 19.47
N PRO A 301 16.05 1.60 19.45
CA PRO A 301 15.01 1.77 18.44
C PRO A 301 15.49 1.74 16.98
N LEU A 302 16.69 2.23 16.71
CA LEU A 302 17.26 2.31 15.35
C LEU A 302 18.19 1.12 15.01
N SER A 303 18.29 0.14 15.93
CA SER A 303 19.19 -1.01 15.75
C SER A 303 18.41 -2.25 15.33
N TYR A 304 18.97 -2.97 14.36
CA TYR A 304 18.40 -4.18 13.80
C TYR A 304 19.49 -5.25 13.64
N GLY A 305 19.07 -6.46 13.35
CA GLY A 305 19.94 -7.62 13.14
C GLY A 305 19.67 -8.27 11.78
N LYS A 306 19.54 -9.59 11.81
CA LYS A 306 19.42 -10.43 10.61
C LYS A 306 18.05 -10.22 9.94
N LEU A 307 18.06 -10.11 8.60
CA LEU A 307 16.89 -10.32 7.77
C LEU A 307 16.79 -11.82 7.44
N THR A 308 15.62 -12.41 7.64
CA THR A 308 15.38 -13.84 7.42
C THR A 308 14.21 -14.02 6.46
N ARG A 309 14.42 -14.72 5.35
CA ARG A 309 13.36 -15.12 4.41
C ARG A 309 12.54 -16.26 5.00
N TRP A 310 11.22 -16.17 4.93
CA TRP A 310 10.29 -17.16 5.47
C TRP A 310 9.62 -18.00 4.40
N THR A 311 9.42 -17.43 3.23
CA THR A 311 8.75 -18.10 2.11
C THR A 311 9.64 -18.09 0.89
N ASP A 312 9.43 -19.06 0.02
CA ASP A 312 10.03 -19.14 -1.30
C ASP A 312 8.89 -19.30 -2.31
N SER A 313 8.68 -18.26 -3.12
CA SER A 313 7.57 -18.24 -4.07
C SER A 313 7.88 -19.09 -5.27
N GLU A 314 6.91 -19.91 -5.66
CA GLU A 314 7.00 -20.78 -6.84
C GLU A 314 7.04 -19.95 -8.13
N VAL A 315 7.94 -20.27 -9.02
CA VAL A 315 8.14 -19.64 -10.33
C VAL A 315 8.11 -20.67 -11.48
N GLY A 316 7.50 -21.84 -11.26
CA GLY A 316 7.39 -22.89 -12.28
C GLY A 316 8.69 -23.60 -12.62
N GLY A 317 9.67 -23.63 -11.69
CA GLY A 317 10.99 -24.25 -11.89
C GLY A 317 11.93 -23.45 -12.80
N LEU A 318 11.58 -22.19 -13.13
CA LEU A 318 12.44 -21.31 -13.92
C LEU A 318 13.66 -20.86 -13.11
N ASP A 319 14.78 -20.68 -13.78
CA ASP A 319 15.97 -20.05 -13.19
C ASP A 319 15.78 -18.52 -13.12
N THR A 320 15.42 -18.03 -11.94
CA THR A 320 15.19 -16.61 -11.73
C THR A 320 16.45 -15.75 -11.82
N SER A 321 17.64 -16.35 -11.78
CA SER A 321 18.90 -15.62 -11.96
C SER A 321 19.08 -15.11 -13.40
N SER A 322 18.38 -15.72 -14.37
CA SER A 322 18.35 -15.29 -15.77
C SER A 322 17.40 -14.12 -16.04
N PHE A 323 16.56 -13.75 -15.09
CA PHE A 323 15.59 -12.66 -15.25
C PHE A 323 16.30 -11.31 -15.29
N VAL A 324 15.86 -10.46 -16.24
CA VAL A 324 16.49 -9.17 -16.45
C VAL A 324 16.23 -8.20 -15.31
N THR A 325 17.28 -7.48 -14.93
CA THR A 325 17.17 -6.36 -14.00
C THR A 325 16.69 -5.14 -14.77
N PRO A 326 15.61 -4.47 -14.33
CA PRO A 326 15.18 -3.24 -14.99
C PRO A 326 16.18 -2.11 -14.78
N GLU A 327 16.47 -1.39 -15.84
CA GLU A 327 17.24 -0.16 -15.81
C GLU A 327 16.30 1.03 -15.68
N LEU A 328 16.61 1.96 -14.77
CA LEU A 328 15.90 3.22 -14.67
C LEU A 328 16.54 4.24 -15.60
N ILE A 329 15.75 4.74 -16.53
CA ILE A 329 16.14 5.79 -17.48
C ILE A 329 15.29 7.05 -17.30
N THR A 330 15.70 8.14 -17.92
CA THR A 330 14.87 9.32 -18.18
C THR A 330 14.95 9.70 -19.66
N TYR A 331 13.83 10.18 -20.21
CA TYR A 331 13.79 10.77 -21.54
C TYR A 331 13.06 12.11 -21.50
N LYS A 332 13.38 12.99 -22.44
CA LYS A 332 12.73 14.30 -22.53
C LYS A 332 11.43 14.21 -23.30
N SER A 333 10.37 14.78 -22.76
CA SER A 333 9.10 14.96 -23.44
C SER A 333 9.11 16.16 -24.38
N PHE A 334 8.00 16.43 -25.06
CA PHE A 334 7.79 17.48 -26.04
C PHE A 334 8.06 18.91 -25.52
N ASP A 335 8.07 19.10 -24.20
CA ASP A 335 8.27 20.36 -23.47
C ASP A 335 9.49 20.32 -22.56
N ASP A 336 10.47 19.47 -22.85
CA ASP A 336 11.69 19.22 -22.08
C ASP A 336 11.49 18.65 -20.67
N LEU A 337 10.24 18.25 -20.29
CA LEU A 337 10.00 17.56 -19.04
C LEU A 337 10.70 16.19 -19.05
N GLU A 338 11.48 15.90 -18.00
CA GLU A 338 12.11 14.59 -17.83
C GLU A 338 11.10 13.57 -17.37
N ILE A 339 10.90 12.51 -18.16
CA ILE A 339 9.98 11.41 -17.87
C ILE A 339 10.77 10.18 -17.45
N PRO A 340 10.62 9.67 -16.23
CA PRO A 340 11.28 8.44 -15.80
C PRO A 340 10.59 7.19 -16.39
N ALA A 341 11.40 6.18 -16.72
CA ALA A 341 10.90 4.90 -17.21
C ALA A 341 11.81 3.76 -16.77
N PHE A 342 11.27 2.54 -16.66
CA PHE A 342 12.06 1.33 -16.49
C PHE A 342 12.15 0.58 -17.81
N VAL A 343 13.35 0.11 -18.14
CA VAL A 343 13.65 -0.69 -19.33
C VAL A 343 14.07 -2.09 -18.91
N TYR A 344 13.39 -3.10 -19.41
CA TYR A 344 13.72 -4.50 -19.27
C TYR A 344 14.20 -5.01 -20.63
N ALA A 345 15.48 -5.30 -20.78
CA ALA A 345 16.06 -5.78 -22.03
C ALA A 345 17.22 -6.74 -21.75
N LYS A 346 17.40 -7.71 -22.63
CA LYS A 346 18.62 -8.54 -22.68
C LYS A 346 19.63 -7.89 -23.63
N ASP A 347 20.90 -8.18 -23.42
CA ASP A 347 21.93 -7.85 -24.40
C ASP A 347 21.64 -8.58 -25.73
N SER A 348 21.80 -7.89 -26.84
CA SER A 348 21.57 -8.40 -28.20
C SER A 348 22.48 -7.73 -29.19
N ASP A 349 22.95 -8.50 -30.19
CA ASP A 349 23.72 -7.96 -31.32
C ASP A 349 22.81 -7.21 -32.32
N ASP A 350 21.53 -7.57 -32.38
CA ASP A 350 20.52 -6.93 -33.24
C ASP A 350 19.62 -6.01 -32.42
N PRO A 351 19.10 -4.90 -32.99
CA PRO A 351 18.13 -4.04 -32.34
C PRO A 351 16.86 -4.81 -31.94
N LEU A 352 16.44 -4.64 -30.68
CA LEU A 352 15.28 -5.35 -30.10
C LEU A 352 13.96 -4.70 -30.49
N PRO A 353 12.91 -5.48 -30.82
CA PRO A 353 11.55 -4.96 -30.85
C PRO A 353 11.15 -4.43 -29.47
N VAL A 354 10.26 -3.45 -29.43
CA VAL A 354 9.89 -2.76 -28.18
C VAL A 354 8.43 -2.99 -27.84
N ILE A 355 8.15 -3.25 -26.57
CA ILE A 355 6.80 -3.22 -26.01
C ILE A 355 6.75 -2.11 -24.97
N ILE A 356 5.94 -1.08 -25.21
CA ILE A 356 5.67 -0.03 -24.24
C ILE A 356 4.48 -0.48 -23.39
N TYR A 357 4.69 -0.63 -22.08
CA TYR A 357 3.62 -0.93 -21.13
C TYR A 357 3.25 0.33 -20.35
N ILE A 358 2.00 0.78 -20.49
CA ILE A 358 1.48 1.99 -19.83
C ILE A 358 0.61 1.57 -18.66
N HIS A 359 0.96 2.04 -17.44
CA HIS A 359 0.18 1.77 -16.24
C HIS A 359 -1.17 2.49 -16.22
N GLY A 360 -2.08 2.00 -15.40
CA GLY A 360 -3.37 2.63 -15.14
C GLY A 360 -3.30 3.75 -14.09
N GLY A 361 -4.42 4.38 -13.87
CA GLY A 361 -4.58 5.44 -12.86
C GLY A 361 -5.40 6.61 -13.38
N PRO A 362 -4.82 7.71 -13.87
CA PRO A 362 -3.41 7.99 -14.23
C PRO A 362 -2.41 8.05 -13.07
N GLU A 363 -2.89 8.24 -11.87
CA GLU A 363 -2.07 8.44 -10.67
C GLU A 363 -1.36 7.14 -10.18
N GLY A 364 -1.30 6.10 -11.04
CA GLY A 364 -0.47 4.92 -10.81
C GLY A 364 1.03 5.22 -10.95
N GLN A 365 1.84 4.19 -10.80
CA GLN A 365 3.29 4.23 -11.02
C GLN A 365 3.78 2.87 -11.49
N SER A 366 4.56 2.84 -12.56
CA SER A 366 5.37 1.68 -12.91
C SER A 366 6.53 1.57 -11.94
N ARG A 367 6.63 0.44 -11.23
CA ARG A 367 7.67 0.17 -10.23
C ARG A 367 8.38 -1.14 -10.55
N PRO A 368 9.69 -1.28 -10.23
CA PRO A 368 10.54 -2.38 -10.68
C PRO A 368 10.37 -3.67 -9.85
N GLY A 369 9.12 -4.14 -9.70
CA GLY A 369 8.79 -5.41 -9.07
C GLY A 369 8.83 -6.59 -10.06
N PHE A 370 8.57 -7.78 -9.56
CA PHE A 370 8.43 -8.99 -10.37
C PHE A 370 7.21 -8.89 -11.28
N SER A 371 7.43 -9.13 -12.57
CA SER A 371 6.38 -9.32 -13.55
C SER A 371 6.71 -10.52 -14.43
N SER A 372 5.98 -11.61 -14.25
CA SER A 372 6.12 -12.80 -15.11
C SER A 372 5.87 -12.49 -16.57
N THR A 373 4.95 -11.55 -16.85
CA THR A 373 4.64 -11.10 -18.22
C THR A 373 5.82 -10.39 -18.87
N PHE A 374 6.48 -9.47 -18.15
CA PHE A 374 7.64 -8.76 -18.71
C PHE A 374 8.81 -9.71 -18.92
N GLN A 375 9.08 -10.59 -17.97
CA GLN A 375 10.13 -11.60 -18.12
C GLN A 375 9.85 -12.54 -19.30
N LEU A 376 8.56 -12.93 -19.50
CA LEU A 376 8.15 -13.73 -20.65
C LEU A 376 8.37 -12.99 -21.98
N TRP A 377 7.98 -11.72 -22.06
CA TRP A 377 8.17 -10.93 -23.29
C TRP A 377 9.65 -10.72 -23.62
N VAL A 378 10.47 -10.46 -22.61
CA VAL A 378 11.92 -10.33 -22.79
C VAL A 378 12.55 -11.66 -23.19
N ASP A 379 12.15 -12.78 -22.56
CA ASP A 379 12.77 -14.07 -22.76
C ASP A 379 12.31 -14.77 -24.05
N GLN A 380 10.98 -14.81 -24.29
CA GLN A 380 10.39 -15.60 -25.36
C GLN A 380 10.17 -14.79 -26.65
N LEU A 381 9.89 -13.49 -26.55
CA LEU A 381 9.70 -12.64 -27.71
C LEU A 381 10.99 -11.89 -28.10
N GLY A 382 12.01 -11.92 -27.25
CA GLY A 382 13.25 -11.16 -27.44
C GLY A 382 12.98 -9.64 -27.53
N ALA A 383 11.96 -9.14 -26.81
CA ALA A 383 11.58 -7.73 -26.85
C ALA A 383 12.17 -6.96 -25.67
N ALA A 384 12.50 -5.70 -25.88
CA ALA A 384 12.67 -4.74 -24.80
C ALA A 384 11.30 -4.30 -24.28
N VAL A 385 11.08 -4.28 -22.97
CA VAL A 385 9.85 -3.77 -22.36
C VAL A 385 10.16 -2.43 -21.67
N ILE A 386 9.46 -1.38 -22.05
CA ILE A 386 9.63 -0.04 -21.48
C ILE A 386 8.37 0.36 -20.73
N THR A 387 8.51 0.76 -19.47
CA THR A 387 7.39 1.11 -18.60
C THR A 387 7.54 2.56 -18.12
N PRO A 388 7.04 3.54 -18.91
CA PRO A 388 7.16 4.95 -18.56
C PRO A 388 6.27 5.32 -17.39
N ASN A 389 6.73 6.28 -16.59
CA ASN A 389 5.95 7.01 -15.59
C ASN A 389 5.66 8.40 -16.16
N VAL A 390 4.67 8.47 -17.05
CA VAL A 390 4.26 9.71 -17.70
C VAL A 390 3.83 10.76 -16.68
N ARG A 391 3.79 12.06 -17.07
CA ARG A 391 3.23 13.10 -16.20
C ARG A 391 1.86 12.69 -15.65
N GLY A 392 1.57 13.04 -14.40
CA GLY A 392 0.40 12.54 -13.67
C GLY A 392 0.66 11.27 -12.86
N SER A 393 1.80 10.59 -13.06
CA SER A 393 2.17 9.43 -12.24
C SER A 393 2.50 9.81 -10.81
N ASN A 394 2.15 8.93 -9.85
CA ASN A 394 2.46 9.07 -8.44
C ASN A 394 3.95 8.80 -8.15
N GLY A 395 4.44 9.29 -6.99
CA GLY A 395 5.80 9.02 -6.49
C GLY A 395 6.87 10.02 -6.92
N TYR A 396 6.49 11.07 -7.66
CA TYR A 396 7.39 12.11 -8.16
C TYR A 396 7.03 13.51 -7.64
N GLY A 397 6.24 13.57 -6.58
CA GLY A 397 5.77 14.80 -5.95
C GLY A 397 4.44 15.30 -6.50
N LYS A 398 3.78 16.18 -5.71
CA LYS A 398 2.41 16.65 -6.01
C LYS A 398 2.32 17.50 -7.27
N THR A 399 3.39 18.23 -7.63
CA THR A 399 3.43 19.02 -8.88
C THR A 399 3.41 18.08 -10.08
N TYR A 400 4.26 17.05 -10.10
CA TYR A 400 4.29 16.05 -11.17
C TYR A 400 2.95 15.32 -11.30
N LEU A 401 2.36 14.93 -10.18
CA LEU A 401 1.05 14.28 -10.09
C LEU A 401 -0.06 15.13 -10.71
N GLY A 402 0.03 16.45 -10.62
CA GLY A 402 -0.98 17.38 -11.13
C GLY A 402 -0.85 17.77 -12.59
N LEU A 403 0.24 17.37 -13.29
CA LEU A 403 0.59 17.89 -14.63
C LEU A 403 -0.38 17.47 -15.74
N ASP A 404 -1.13 16.39 -15.56
CA ASP A 404 -2.09 15.88 -16.54
C ASP A 404 -3.57 16.11 -16.16
N ASN A 405 -3.84 16.88 -15.10
CA ASN A 405 -5.20 17.07 -14.62
C ASN A 405 -6.08 17.86 -15.59
N GLY A 406 -7.34 17.44 -15.70
CA GLY A 406 -8.38 18.12 -16.48
C GLY A 406 -8.03 18.15 -17.98
N PHE A 407 -7.96 19.35 -18.55
CA PHE A 407 -7.68 19.55 -19.99
C PHE A 407 -6.23 19.24 -20.38
N ASN A 408 -5.32 19.05 -19.41
CA ASN A 408 -3.94 18.66 -19.68
C ASN A 408 -3.77 17.14 -19.89
N ARG A 409 -4.84 16.36 -19.84
CA ARG A 409 -4.83 14.89 -19.94
C ARG A 409 -4.09 14.38 -21.18
N GLU A 410 -4.25 15.03 -22.32
CA GLU A 410 -3.57 14.66 -23.56
C GLU A 410 -2.06 14.87 -23.54
N ASN A 411 -1.52 15.66 -22.59
CA ASN A 411 -0.08 15.86 -22.48
C ASN A 411 0.63 14.58 -22.03
N SER A 412 -0.02 13.72 -21.25
CA SER A 412 0.54 12.40 -20.89
C SER A 412 0.61 11.46 -22.11
N VAL A 413 -0.31 11.58 -23.07
CA VAL A 413 -0.23 10.85 -24.35
C VAL A 413 0.95 11.35 -25.18
N LYS A 414 1.21 12.66 -25.18
CA LYS A 414 2.40 13.24 -25.87
C LYS A 414 3.72 12.77 -25.25
N ASP A 415 3.74 12.43 -23.95
CA ASP A 415 4.91 11.80 -23.33
C ASP A 415 5.24 10.44 -23.97
N ILE A 416 4.21 9.68 -24.38
CA ILE A 416 4.41 8.42 -25.14
C ILE A 416 4.93 8.72 -26.55
N GLY A 417 4.42 9.78 -27.22
CA GLY A 417 4.97 10.23 -28.52
C GLY A 417 6.46 10.55 -28.41
N ALA A 418 6.87 11.30 -27.39
CA ALA A 418 8.28 11.59 -27.12
C ALA A 418 9.11 10.35 -26.77
N LEU A 419 8.51 9.33 -26.15
CA LEU A 419 9.17 8.04 -25.94
C LEU A 419 9.46 7.33 -27.28
N LEU A 420 8.54 7.38 -28.24
CA LEU A 420 8.78 6.84 -29.59
C LEU A 420 9.95 7.54 -30.28
N ASP A 421 10.03 8.87 -30.19
CA ASP A 421 11.16 9.64 -30.72
C ASP A 421 12.47 9.27 -30.00
N TRP A 422 12.44 9.07 -28.67
CA TRP A 422 13.59 8.60 -27.92
C TRP A 422 14.04 7.21 -28.34
N ILE A 423 13.12 6.25 -28.55
CA ILE A 423 13.41 4.89 -29.02
C ILE A 423 14.16 4.94 -30.34
N ASP A 424 13.77 5.81 -31.27
CA ASP A 424 14.43 5.98 -32.60
C ASP A 424 15.90 6.43 -32.47
N THR A 425 16.27 7.06 -31.38
CA THR A 425 17.67 7.44 -31.10
C THR A 425 18.51 6.34 -30.47
N GLN A 426 17.91 5.21 -30.05
CA GLN A 426 18.61 4.15 -29.35
C GLN A 426 19.10 3.05 -30.31
N PRO A 427 20.42 2.84 -30.45
CA PRO A 427 20.95 1.92 -31.46
C PRO A 427 20.61 0.45 -31.20
N ASN A 428 20.24 0.09 -29.95
CA ASN A 428 19.89 -1.25 -29.52
C ASN A 428 18.37 -1.53 -29.54
N LEU A 429 17.54 -0.55 -29.99
CA LEU A 429 16.08 -0.69 -30.09
C LEU A 429 15.63 -0.51 -31.53
N ASP A 430 14.63 -1.29 -31.96
CA ASP A 430 14.06 -1.23 -33.30
C ASP A 430 12.78 -0.40 -33.30
N SER A 431 12.88 0.87 -33.68
CA SER A 431 11.75 1.80 -33.75
C SER A 431 10.69 1.43 -34.80
N SER A 432 11.02 0.54 -35.74
CA SER A 432 10.06 0.01 -36.71
C SER A 432 9.17 -1.12 -36.18
N ARG A 433 9.51 -1.68 -35.02
CA ARG A 433 8.81 -2.81 -34.38
C ARG A 433 8.42 -2.45 -32.95
N VAL A 434 7.48 -1.51 -32.80
CA VAL A 434 7.00 -1.06 -31.48
C VAL A 434 5.53 -1.47 -31.30
N ALA A 435 5.24 -2.10 -30.17
CA ALA A 435 3.88 -2.38 -29.70
C ALA A 435 3.58 -1.56 -28.43
N VAL A 436 2.33 -1.12 -28.27
CA VAL A 436 1.86 -0.42 -27.09
C VAL A 436 0.80 -1.28 -26.39
N TYR A 437 0.92 -1.44 -25.08
CA TYR A 437 0.01 -2.22 -24.26
C TYR A 437 -0.33 -1.47 -22.98
N GLY A 438 -1.60 -1.47 -22.58
CA GLY A 438 -2.04 -0.82 -21.35
C GLY A 438 -3.42 -1.29 -20.93
N GLY A 439 -3.70 -1.13 -19.63
CA GLY A 439 -5.00 -1.42 -19.02
C GLY A 439 -5.59 -0.19 -18.35
N SER A 440 -6.92 -0.10 -18.22
CA SER A 440 -7.58 1.05 -17.61
C SER A 440 -7.17 2.37 -18.29
N TYR A 441 -6.62 3.31 -17.56
CA TYR A 441 -6.08 4.55 -18.13
C TYR A 441 -4.96 4.30 -19.16
N GLY A 442 -4.07 3.32 -18.91
CA GLY A 442 -3.09 2.89 -19.91
C GLY A 442 -3.75 2.42 -21.20
N GLY A 443 -4.93 1.79 -21.14
CA GLY A 443 -5.73 1.43 -22.32
C GLY A 443 -6.31 2.64 -23.07
N TYR A 444 -6.60 3.75 -22.40
CA TYR A 444 -6.95 5.02 -23.06
C TYR A 444 -5.76 5.59 -23.86
N MET A 445 -4.54 5.35 -23.38
CA MET A 445 -3.33 5.92 -23.99
C MET A 445 -2.74 5.09 -25.14
N VAL A 446 -3.29 3.88 -25.42
CA VAL A 446 -2.85 2.96 -26.52
C VAL A 446 -3.28 3.42 -27.91
#